data_419c4cf5fb9b3ac11546d3970b664844
#
_entry.id   419c4cf5fb9b3ac11546d3970b664844
#
_cell.length_a   1.000
_cell.length_b   1.000
_cell.length_c   1.000
_cell.angle_alpha   90.00
_cell.angle_beta   90.00
_cell.angle_gamma   90.00
#
_symmetry.space_group_name_H-M   'P 1'
#
loop_
_entity.id
_entity.type
_entity.pdbx_description
1 polymer ?
#
loop_
_entity_poly.entity_id
_entity_poly.type
_entity_poly.pdbx_seq_one_letter_code
_entity_poly.pdbx_strand_id
1 'polypeptide(L)'
;MTDVILGMGEVGQTLFDLLEDRKFDCVGIDLDNSKCKKYSENHVIKNPEYLHVCLPGELTGFTDIVVNWINKIKNIQVVIIHSTVKPGTTKIIQEKLSIPILFSPVRGVHKRFLNDIKKYTKFISFDGIEIDSKIKRDLENRFEKIDWMSTTKTAELAKILVDTTYYGWLINY
;
A
#
# COMPACT_ATOMS: atom_id res chain seq x y z
N MET A 1 -10.19 -6.37 -13.47
CA MET A 1 -9.68 -5.76 -12.20
C MET A 1 -8.21 -5.47 -12.38
N THR A 2 -7.82 -4.23 -12.18
CA THR A 2 -6.41 -3.83 -12.31
C THR A 2 -5.93 -3.22 -10.99
N ASP A 3 -4.82 -3.71 -10.48
CA ASP A 3 -4.12 -3.14 -9.33
C ASP A 3 -3.17 -2.04 -9.82
N VAL A 4 -3.28 -0.84 -9.25
CA VAL A 4 -2.40 0.28 -9.58
C VAL A 4 -1.41 0.47 -8.44
N ILE A 5 -0.11 0.42 -8.74
CA ILE A 5 0.94 0.66 -7.76
C ILE A 5 1.53 2.05 -8.01
N LEU A 6 1.39 2.94 -7.03
CA LEU A 6 1.90 4.30 -7.03
C LEU A 6 3.21 4.37 -6.22
N GLY A 7 4.30 4.66 -6.90
CA GLY A 7 5.66 4.62 -6.39
C GLY A 7 6.31 3.26 -6.66
N MET A 8 7.18 3.20 -7.67
CA MET A 8 7.89 1.99 -8.12
C MET A 8 9.32 1.93 -7.56
N GLY A 9 9.50 2.38 -6.32
CA GLY A 9 10.68 2.10 -5.52
C GLY A 9 10.74 0.62 -5.12
N GLU A 10 11.57 0.30 -4.16
CA GLU A 10 11.78 -1.10 -3.74
C GLU A 10 10.49 -1.79 -3.28
N VAL A 11 9.67 -1.11 -2.46
CA VAL A 11 8.39 -1.64 -2.00
C VAL A 11 7.42 -1.87 -3.16
N GLY A 12 7.26 -0.85 -4.01
CA GLY A 12 6.31 -0.92 -5.13
C GLY A 12 6.71 -1.95 -6.17
N GLN A 13 7.99 -2.04 -6.52
CA GLN A 13 8.48 -3.08 -7.45
C GLN A 13 8.24 -4.48 -6.90
N THR A 14 8.57 -4.71 -5.61
CA THR A 14 8.35 -6.01 -4.98
C THR A 14 6.87 -6.39 -4.92
N LEU A 15 6.00 -5.42 -4.64
CA LEU A 15 4.56 -5.64 -4.64
C LEU A 15 4.04 -5.95 -6.05
N PHE A 16 4.52 -5.22 -7.06
CA PHE A 16 4.20 -5.46 -8.46
C PHE A 16 4.55 -6.90 -8.86
N ASP A 17 5.78 -7.34 -8.56
CA ASP A 17 6.25 -8.69 -8.87
C ASP A 17 5.43 -9.77 -8.14
N LEU A 18 5.07 -9.53 -6.86
CA LEU A 18 4.21 -10.43 -6.08
C LEU A 18 2.83 -10.61 -6.72
N LEU A 19 2.20 -9.51 -7.12
CA LEU A 19 0.86 -9.52 -7.69
C LEU A 19 0.86 -10.14 -9.10
N GLU A 20 1.88 -9.88 -9.93
CA GLU A 20 2.06 -10.54 -11.21
C GLU A 20 2.28 -12.06 -11.08
N ASP A 21 3.10 -12.51 -10.14
CA ASP A 21 3.29 -13.92 -9.82
C ASP A 21 1.95 -14.62 -9.52
N ARG A 22 1.03 -13.90 -8.88
CA ARG A 22 -0.31 -14.36 -8.54
C ARG A 22 -1.35 -14.14 -9.64
N LYS A 23 -0.93 -13.69 -10.82
CA LYS A 23 -1.76 -13.50 -12.01
C LYS A 23 -2.78 -12.36 -11.88
N PHE A 24 -2.53 -11.37 -11.02
CA PHE A 24 -3.26 -10.12 -11.02
C PHE A 24 -2.76 -9.21 -12.15
N ASP A 25 -3.67 -8.47 -12.77
CA ASP A 25 -3.30 -7.45 -13.74
C ASP A 25 -2.83 -6.19 -12.97
N CYS A 26 -1.62 -5.73 -13.26
CA CYS A 26 -0.97 -4.66 -12.51
C CYS A 26 -0.43 -3.56 -13.42
N VAL A 27 -0.48 -2.32 -12.92
CA VAL A 27 0.13 -1.14 -13.55
C VAL A 27 0.99 -0.42 -12.50
N GLY A 28 2.24 -0.15 -12.82
CA GLY A 28 3.18 0.58 -11.95
C GLY A 28 3.40 2.00 -12.43
N ILE A 29 3.19 2.99 -11.54
CA ILE A 29 3.34 4.42 -11.79
C ILE A 29 4.45 4.98 -10.91
N ASP A 30 5.37 5.74 -11.50
CA ASP A 30 6.43 6.47 -10.79
C ASP A 30 6.65 7.84 -11.45
N LEU A 31 7.28 8.77 -10.74
CA LEU A 31 7.75 10.05 -11.31
C LEU A 31 8.91 9.81 -12.28
N ASP A 32 9.73 8.80 -12.02
CA ASP A 32 10.74 8.33 -12.95
C ASP A 32 10.09 7.38 -13.97
N ASN A 33 9.85 7.88 -15.18
CA ASN A 33 9.23 7.12 -16.25
C ASN A 33 9.94 5.80 -16.57
N SER A 34 11.23 5.68 -16.30
CA SER A 34 12.00 4.43 -16.50
C SER A 34 11.57 3.32 -15.57
N LYS A 35 10.96 3.64 -14.43
CA LYS A 35 10.44 2.70 -13.44
C LYS A 35 8.99 2.31 -13.68
N CYS A 36 8.27 3.05 -14.49
CA CYS A 36 6.88 2.73 -14.81
C CYS A 36 6.76 1.33 -15.45
N LYS A 37 5.72 0.61 -15.09
CA LYS A 37 5.39 -0.72 -15.63
C LYS A 37 4.01 -0.71 -16.24
N LYS A 38 3.90 -1.09 -17.52
CA LYS A 38 2.64 -1.12 -18.28
C LYS A 38 1.87 0.22 -18.23
N TYR A 39 2.56 1.33 -18.02
CA TYR A 39 1.99 2.68 -17.91
C TYR A 39 2.77 3.67 -18.77
N SER A 40 2.05 4.58 -19.42
CA SER A 40 2.55 5.80 -20.08
C SER A 40 1.57 6.94 -19.82
N GLU A 41 2.01 8.19 -19.97
CA GLU A 41 1.17 9.38 -19.64
C GLU A 41 -0.19 9.42 -20.35
N ASN A 42 -0.29 8.80 -21.54
CA ASN A 42 -1.53 8.71 -22.32
C ASN A 42 -2.27 7.37 -22.10
N HIS A 43 -1.81 6.54 -21.17
CA HIS A 43 -2.41 5.24 -20.93
C HIS A 43 -3.67 5.36 -20.09
N VAL A 44 -4.79 4.88 -20.64
CA VAL A 44 -6.03 4.71 -19.88
C VAL A 44 -5.98 3.38 -19.18
N ILE A 45 -5.88 3.42 -17.84
CA ILE A 45 -5.91 2.21 -17.01
C ILE A 45 -7.32 1.60 -17.08
N LYS A 46 -7.41 0.37 -17.56
CA LYS A 46 -8.69 -0.33 -17.70
C LYS A 46 -9.10 -0.92 -16.35
N ASN A 47 -10.32 -0.61 -15.92
CA ASN A 47 -10.95 -1.16 -14.71
C ASN A 47 -10.03 -1.13 -13.46
N PRO A 48 -9.46 0.03 -13.08
CA PRO A 48 -8.67 0.14 -11.86
C PRO A 48 -9.60 -0.05 -10.66
N GLU A 49 -9.24 -0.94 -9.73
CA GLU A 49 -10.04 -1.18 -8.52
C GLU A 49 -9.23 -0.92 -7.25
N TYR A 50 -7.98 -1.33 -7.22
CA TYR A 50 -7.09 -1.18 -6.05
C TYR A 50 -5.96 -0.22 -6.37
N LEU A 51 -5.74 0.75 -5.47
CA LEU A 51 -4.57 1.63 -5.51
C LEU A 51 -3.65 1.32 -4.33
N HIS A 52 -2.48 0.81 -4.64
CA HIS A 52 -1.41 0.54 -3.70
C HIS A 52 -0.47 1.74 -3.62
N VAL A 53 -0.41 2.43 -2.50
CA VAL A 53 0.46 3.59 -2.29
C VAL A 53 1.77 3.14 -1.65
N CYS A 54 2.87 3.28 -2.40
CA CYS A 54 4.23 2.90 -2.01
C CYS A 54 5.21 4.10 -2.07
N LEU A 55 4.69 5.31 -1.89
CA LEU A 55 5.47 6.55 -1.86
C LEU A 55 6.25 6.69 -0.55
N PRO A 56 7.37 7.43 -0.51
CA PRO A 56 8.01 7.80 0.75
C PRO A 56 7.04 8.55 1.66
N GLY A 57 6.84 8.06 2.89
CA GLY A 57 5.84 8.62 3.81
C GLY A 57 6.20 9.98 4.40
N GLU A 58 7.47 10.38 4.30
CA GLU A 58 8.00 11.69 4.71
C GLU A 58 7.79 12.81 3.67
N LEU A 59 7.22 12.50 2.50
CA LEU A 59 6.97 13.51 1.47
C LEU A 59 6.09 14.64 2.01
N THR A 60 6.53 15.87 1.81
CA THR A 60 5.72 17.05 2.10
C THR A 60 4.43 17.01 1.28
N GLY A 61 3.29 17.12 1.95
CA GLY A 61 1.99 17.03 1.29
C GLY A 61 1.57 15.61 0.89
N PHE A 62 2.14 14.56 1.50
CA PHE A 62 1.82 13.16 1.22
C PHE A 62 0.32 12.90 1.07
N THR A 63 -0.48 13.41 2.01
CA THR A 63 -1.95 13.27 2.00
C THR A 63 -2.58 13.84 0.72
N ASP A 64 -2.18 15.05 0.34
CA ASP A 64 -2.75 15.71 -0.84
C ASP A 64 -2.26 15.06 -2.14
N ILE A 65 -1.02 14.59 -2.17
CA ILE A 65 -0.49 13.79 -3.29
C ILE A 65 -1.34 12.54 -3.50
N VAL A 66 -1.62 11.79 -2.44
CA VAL A 66 -2.44 10.56 -2.51
C VAL A 66 -3.86 10.88 -2.98
N VAL A 67 -4.51 11.88 -2.40
CA VAL A 67 -5.87 12.30 -2.77
C VAL A 67 -5.92 12.74 -4.24
N ASN A 68 -4.94 13.51 -4.71
CA ASN A 68 -4.86 13.94 -6.10
C ASN A 68 -4.73 12.76 -7.08
N TRP A 69 -3.93 11.74 -6.73
CA TRP A 69 -3.81 10.55 -7.56
C TRP A 69 -5.10 9.73 -7.58
N ILE A 70 -5.82 9.58 -6.46
CA ILE A 70 -7.12 8.91 -6.41
C ILE A 70 -8.13 9.62 -7.33
N ASN A 71 -8.16 10.95 -7.30
CA ASN A 71 -9.04 11.73 -8.17
C ASN A 71 -8.65 11.64 -9.65
N LYS A 72 -7.35 11.49 -9.96
CA LYS A 72 -6.84 11.33 -11.32
C LYS A 72 -7.15 9.94 -11.89
N ILE A 73 -7.00 8.91 -11.08
CA ILE A 73 -7.30 7.52 -11.46
C ILE A 73 -8.76 7.24 -11.08
N LYS A 74 -9.66 7.43 -12.03
CA LYS A 74 -11.09 7.21 -11.83
C LYS A 74 -11.40 5.74 -11.52
N ASN A 75 -12.49 5.50 -10.77
CA ASN A 75 -13.04 4.17 -10.44
C ASN A 75 -12.20 3.33 -9.46
N ILE A 76 -11.26 3.91 -8.72
CA ILE A 76 -10.62 3.24 -7.58
C ILE A 76 -11.70 2.94 -6.52
N GLN A 77 -11.76 1.69 -6.08
CA GLN A 77 -12.69 1.23 -5.06
C GLN A 77 -12.05 1.11 -3.68
N VAL A 78 -10.76 0.81 -3.63
CA VAL A 78 -10.01 0.62 -2.39
C VAL A 78 -8.60 1.19 -2.54
N VAL A 79 -8.14 1.91 -1.53
CA VAL A 79 -6.75 2.38 -1.44
C VAL A 79 -6.03 1.67 -0.32
N ILE A 80 -4.80 1.23 -0.55
CA ILE A 80 -3.98 0.55 0.45
C ILE A 80 -2.66 1.30 0.60
N ILE A 81 -2.41 1.87 1.77
CA ILE A 81 -1.18 2.60 2.08
C ILE A 81 -0.15 1.60 2.63
N HIS A 82 0.92 1.40 1.88
CA HIS A 82 2.05 0.53 2.28
C HIS A 82 3.21 1.31 2.89
N SER A 83 3.22 2.61 2.70
CA SER A 83 4.24 3.53 3.19
C SER A 83 4.27 3.59 4.72
N THR A 84 5.46 3.74 5.30
CA THR A 84 5.57 4.12 6.72
C THR A 84 5.20 5.60 6.85
N VAL A 85 4.12 5.89 7.56
CA VAL A 85 3.56 7.25 7.70
C VAL A 85 3.39 7.65 9.16
N LYS A 86 3.21 8.94 9.40
CA LYS A 86 2.91 9.45 10.76
C LYS A 86 1.56 8.89 11.26
N PRO A 87 1.43 8.52 12.55
CA PRO A 87 0.17 8.07 13.12
C PRO A 87 -0.97 9.06 12.91
N GLY A 88 -2.09 8.58 12.34
CA GLY A 88 -3.26 9.37 11.97
C GLY A 88 -3.31 9.78 10.49
N THR A 89 -2.26 9.56 9.70
CA THR A 89 -2.22 9.93 8.27
C THR A 89 -3.33 9.24 7.47
N THR A 90 -3.51 7.94 7.65
CA THR A 90 -4.55 7.18 6.92
C THR A 90 -5.95 7.71 7.23
N LYS A 91 -6.22 8.02 8.49
CA LYS A 91 -7.50 8.60 8.91
C LYS A 91 -7.76 9.96 8.25
N ILE A 92 -6.75 10.83 8.19
CA ILE A 92 -6.86 12.14 7.51
C ILE A 92 -7.19 11.97 6.03
N ILE A 93 -6.64 10.97 5.35
CA ILE A 93 -6.98 10.66 3.95
C ILE A 93 -8.41 10.14 3.86
N GLN A 94 -8.81 9.24 4.78
CA GLN A 94 -10.15 8.68 4.82
C GLN A 94 -11.24 9.76 5.00
N GLU A 95 -10.99 10.78 5.82
CA GLU A 95 -11.93 11.89 6.04
C GLU A 95 -12.19 12.75 4.79
N LYS A 96 -11.29 12.70 3.80
CA LYS A 96 -11.42 13.41 2.51
C LYS A 96 -12.12 12.59 1.43
N LEU A 97 -12.37 11.30 1.63
CA LEU A 97 -12.77 10.36 0.60
C LEU A 97 -13.88 9.41 1.08
N SER A 98 -14.77 9.04 0.17
CA SER A 98 -15.87 8.10 0.44
C SER A 98 -15.54 6.63 0.17
N ILE A 99 -14.35 6.34 -0.34
CA ILE A 99 -13.88 4.97 -0.59
C ILE A 99 -13.01 4.47 0.58
N PRO A 100 -12.94 3.15 0.83
CA PRO A 100 -12.11 2.58 1.89
C PRO A 100 -10.62 2.89 1.71
N ILE A 101 -10.01 3.43 2.76
CA ILE A 101 -8.56 3.65 2.85
C ILE A 101 -8.00 2.70 3.90
N LEU A 102 -7.21 1.75 3.44
CA LEU A 102 -6.57 0.75 4.29
C LEU A 102 -5.13 1.14 4.57
N PHE A 103 -4.64 0.81 5.74
CA PHE A 103 -3.21 0.85 6.04
C PHE A 103 -2.67 -0.57 6.16
N SER A 104 -1.62 -0.87 5.43
CA SER A 104 -1.02 -2.20 5.38
C SER A 104 0.48 -2.11 5.15
N PRO A 105 1.25 -1.82 6.21
CA PRO A 105 2.68 -1.62 6.08
C PRO A 105 3.40 -2.88 5.60
N VAL A 106 4.48 -2.69 4.88
CA VAL A 106 5.32 -3.80 4.45
C VAL A 106 6.35 -4.11 5.52
N ARG A 107 6.62 -5.42 5.72
CA ARG A 107 7.66 -5.94 6.60
C ARG A 107 8.64 -6.75 5.76
N GLY A 108 9.92 -6.55 5.98
CA GLY A 108 10.97 -7.29 5.30
C GLY A 108 12.30 -6.57 5.27
N VAL A 109 13.35 -7.32 4.92
CA VAL A 109 14.72 -6.81 4.77
C VAL A 109 15.01 -6.68 3.28
N HIS A 110 15.57 -5.54 2.86
CA HIS A 110 15.84 -5.18 1.46
C HIS A 110 16.29 -6.34 0.55
N LYS A 111 17.29 -7.10 0.95
CA LYS A 111 17.84 -8.21 0.13
C LYS A 111 16.91 -9.42 -0.03
N ARG A 112 15.83 -9.54 0.77
CA ARG A 112 14.93 -10.70 0.82
C ARG A 112 13.46 -10.30 0.71
N PHE A 113 13.19 -9.09 0.31
CA PHE A 113 11.91 -8.43 0.49
C PHE A 113 10.73 -9.22 -0.11
N LEU A 114 10.88 -9.75 -1.34
CA LEU A 114 9.86 -10.59 -1.96
C LEU A 114 9.56 -11.87 -1.17
N ASN A 115 10.60 -12.54 -0.66
CA ASN A 115 10.43 -13.74 0.16
C ASN A 115 9.79 -13.41 1.51
N ASP A 116 10.18 -12.29 2.10
CA ASP A 116 9.64 -11.83 3.38
C ASP A 116 8.16 -11.45 3.25
N ILE A 117 7.73 -10.76 2.20
CA ILE A 117 6.32 -10.46 1.93
C ILE A 117 5.49 -11.74 1.77
N LYS A 118 6.01 -12.76 1.10
CA LYS A 118 5.35 -14.07 0.95
C LYS A 118 5.27 -14.84 2.27
N LYS A 119 6.24 -14.67 3.16
CA LYS A 119 6.36 -15.43 4.42
C LYS A 119 5.57 -14.82 5.56
N TYR A 120 5.63 -13.50 5.72
CA TYR A 120 5.05 -12.83 6.88
C TYR A 120 3.57 -12.54 6.70
N THR A 121 2.84 -12.62 7.81
CA THR A 121 1.45 -12.18 7.88
C THR A 121 1.36 -10.68 7.54
N LYS A 122 0.46 -10.35 6.65
CA LYS A 122 0.14 -8.99 6.25
C LYS A 122 -0.85 -8.40 7.24
N PHE A 123 -0.46 -7.34 7.94
CA PHE A 123 -1.37 -6.60 8.80
C PHE A 123 -2.15 -5.59 7.98
N ILE A 124 -3.46 -5.57 8.14
CA ILE A 124 -4.35 -4.60 7.48
C ILE A 124 -5.24 -3.96 8.54
N SER A 125 -5.37 -2.65 8.46
CA SER A 125 -6.25 -1.87 9.33
C SER A 125 -7.03 -0.83 8.52
N PHE A 126 -8.19 -0.42 9.04
CA PHE A 126 -9.04 0.60 8.45
C PHE A 126 -9.85 1.31 9.54
N ASP A 127 -10.36 2.51 9.24
CA ASP A 127 -11.24 3.28 10.12
C ASP A 127 -12.46 3.78 9.35
N GLY A 128 -13.61 3.81 10.00
CA GLY A 128 -14.79 4.57 9.60
C GLY A 128 -15.68 3.99 8.48
N ILE A 129 -15.16 3.18 7.57
CA ILE A 129 -15.95 2.54 6.49
C ILE A 129 -15.88 1.04 6.66
N GLU A 130 -17.02 0.38 6.69
CA GLU A 130 -17.08 -1.08 6.76
C GLU A 130 -16.55 -1.69 5.46
N ILE A 131 -15.68 -2.68 5.60
CA ILE A 131 -15.09 -3.42 4.49
C ILE A 131 -15.96 -4.65 4.23
N ASP A 132 -16.55 -4.73 3.04
CA ASP A 132 -17.40 -5.86 2.68
C ASP A 132 -16.62 -7.18 2.51
N SER A 133 -17.36 -8.30 2.50
CA SER A 133 -16.77 -9.64 2.41
C SER A 133 -16.10 -9.92 1.05
N LYS A 134 -16.48 -9.19 -0.01
CA LYS A 134 -15.83 -9.31 -1.32
C LYS A 134 -14.42 -8.72 -1.24
N ILE A 135 -14.28 -7.49 -0.71
CA ILE A 135 -12.98 -6.83 -0.54
C ILE A 135 -12.06 -7.68 0.34
N LYS A 136 -12.57 -8.24 1.44
CA LYS A 136 -11.78 -9.12 2.32
C LYS A 136 -11.21 -10.33 1.57
N ARG A 137 -12.05 -11.06 0.83
CA ARG A 137 -11.61 -12.20 0.01
C ARG A 137 -10.63 -11.80 -1.09
N ASP A 138 -10.86 -10.68 -1.73
CA ASP A 138 -9.97 -10.16 -2.78
C ASP A 138 -8.58 -9.84 -2.22
N LEU A 139 -8.50 -9.32 -0.99
CA LEU A 139 -7.23 -9.07 -0.30
C LEU A 139 -6.54 -10.36 0.14
N GLU A 140 -7.29 -11.35 0.63
CA GLU A 140 -6.78 -12.68 0.97
C GLU A 140 -6.18 -13.40 -0.25
N ASN A 141 -6.79 -13.25 -1.43
CA ASN A 141 -6.22 -13.75 -2.69
C ASN A 141 -4.90 -13.06 -3.06
N ARG A 142 -4.73 -11.78 -2.68
CA ARG A 142 -3.50 -11.01 -2.94
C ARG A 142 -2.38 -11.31 -1.95
N PHE A 143 -2.70 -11.57 -0.68
CA PHE A 143 -1.71 -11.60 0.40
C PHE A 143 -1.68 -12.89 1.24
N GLU A 144 -2.43 -13.93 0.88
CA GLU A 144 -2.50 -15.24 1.56
C GLU A 144 -2.79 -15.21 3.09
N LYS A 145 -1.97 -14.50 3.86
CA LYS A 145 -2.05 -14.43 5.32
C LYS A 145 -2.31 -13.00 5.74
N ILE A 146 -3.51 -12.71 6.18
CA ILE A 146 -3.91 -11.40 6.66
C ILE A 146 -4.32 -11.49 8.13
N ASP A 147 -3.90 -10.50 8.90
CA ASP A 147 -4.39 -10.22 10.24
C ASP A 147 -4.94 -8.80 10.30
N TRP A 148 -6.16 -8.66 10.80
CA TRP A 148 -6.89 -7.41 10.82
C TRP A 148 -6.65 -6.68 12.14
N MET A 149 -6.06 -5.49 12.08
CA MET A 149 -5.81 -4.66 13.26
C MET A 149 -6.99 -3.72 13.54
N SER A 150 -7.15 -3.34 14.80
CA SER A 150 -8.31 -2.59 15.29
C SER A 150 -8.46 -1.17 14.70
N THR A 151 -7.36 -0.45 14.50
CA THR A 151 -7.36 0.92 13.96
C THR A 151 -6.12 1.22 13.13
N THR A 152 -6.24 2.13 12.16
CA THR A 152 -5.09 2.56 11.35
C THR A 152 -4.02 3.23 12.20
N LYS A 153 -4.40 4.09 13.15
CA LYS A 153 -3.46 4.79 14.04
C LYS A 153 -2.62 3.81 14.87
N THR A 154 -3.23 2.73 15.39
CA THR A 154 -2.51 1.69 16.13
C THR A 154 -1.51 0.96 15.21
N ALA A 155 -1.92 0.61 13.99
CA ALA A 155 -1.06 -0.05 13.03
C ALA A 155 0.10 0.82 12.55
N GLU A 156 -0.13 2.11 12.30
CA GLU A 156 0.89 3.10 11.94
C GLU A 156 1.93 3.27 13.06
N LEU A 157 1.46 3.38 14.31
CA LEU A 157 2.34 3.47 15.48
C LEU A 157 3.15 2.18 15.67
N ALA A 158 2.51 1.02 15.55
CA ALA A 158 3.18 -0.28 15.67
C ALA A 158 4.29 -0.44 14.62
N LYS A 159 4.06 0.02 13.37
CA LYS A 159 5.08 0.01 12.32
C LYS A 159 6.30 0.85 12.71
N ILE A 160 6.10 2.05 13.20
CA ILE A 160 7.19 2.94 13.64
C ILE A 160 7.95 2.32 14.82
N LEU A 161 7.25 1.76 15.81
CA LEU A 161 7.87 1.12 16.95
C LEU A 161 8.72 -0.08 16.56
N VAL A 162 8.26 -0.91 15.62
CA VAL A 162 9.05 -2.03 15.10
C VAL A 162 10.32 -1.51 14.40
N ASP A 163 10.20 -0.52 13.55
CA ASP A 163 11.33 0.00 12.77
C ASP A 163 12.36 0.73 13.67
N THR A 164 11.91 1.47 14.68
CA THR A 164 12.81 2.27 15.52
C THR A 164 13.34 1.50 16.73
N THR A 165 12.51 0.73 17.41
CA THR A 165 12.90 0.06 18.67
C THR A 165 13.56 -1.27 18.38
N TYR A 166 12.92 -2.14 17.60
CA TYR A 166 13.45 -3.49 17.34
C TYR A 166 14.73 -3.44 16.50
N TYR A 167 14.72 -2.71 15.39
CA TYR A 167 15.92 -2.60 14.54
C TYR A 167 16.98 -1.68 15.16
N GLY A 168 16.60 -0.63 15.86
CA GLY A 168 17.53 0.22 16.61
C GLY A 168 18.25 -0.54 17.72
N TRP A 169 17.57 -1.49 18.35
CA TRP A 169 18.16 -2.39 19.35
C TRP A 169 19.19 -3.35 18.73
N LEU A 170 18.87 -3.95 17.58
CA LEU A 170 19.77 -4.86 16.87
C LEU A 170 21.04 -4.19 16.34
N ILE A 171 21.02 -2.89 16.08
CA ILE A 171 22.20 -2.15 15.60
C ILE A 171 23.13 -1.75 16.75
N ASN A 172 22.62 -1.62 17.97
CA ASN A 172 23.38 -1.19 19.14
C ASN A 172 23.92 -2.36 20.01
N TYR A 173 23.70 -3.60 19.60
CA TYR A 173 24.23 -4.83 20.18
C TYR A 173 25.06 -5.61 19.16
#